data_1ffcec12dde093fb1491da0b5e41da2d
#
_entry.id   1ffcec12dde093fb1491da0b5e41da2d
#
_cell.length_a   1.000
_cell.length_b   1.000
_cell.length_c   1.000
_cell.angle_alpha   90.00
_cell.angle_beta   90.00
_cell.angle_gamma   90.00
#
_symmetry.space_group_name_H-M   'P 1'
#
loop_
_entity.id
_entity.type
_entity.pdbx_description
1 polymer ?
#
loop_
_entity_poly.entity_id
_entity_poly.type
_entity_poly.pdbx_seq_one_letter_code
_entity_poly.pdbx_strand_id
1 'polypeptide(L)'
;MAQFDVRNTSEGALVIDCQSNLLRHLNTRLVVPLLPADEFEVVARRLNPLFTIEGTDYVMYTQFAATLAVSQLGEVMMNLDDHSLIIVGALDVLVTGV
;
A
#
# COMPACT_ATOMS: atom_id res chain seq x y z
N MET A 1 -1.31 9.18 -11.71
CA MET A 1 -1.27 8.37 -10.48
C MET A 1 -2.56 7.60 -10.35
N ALA A 2 -2.46 6.31 -10.12
CA ALA A 2 -3.64 5.45 -10.01
C ALA A 2 -3.69 4.77 -8.65
N GLN A 3 -4.91 4.57 -8.15
CA GLN A 3 -5.13 3.79 -6.95
C GLN A 3 -4.54 2.39 -7.12
N PHE A 4 -3.92 1.88 -6.07
CA PHE A 4 -3.24 0.57 -6.00
C PHE A 4 -1.92 0.48 -6.78
N ASP A 5 -1.38 1.60 -7.24
CA ASP A 5 -0.02 1.62 -7.77
C ASP A 5 0.98 1.29 -6.67
N VAL A 6 1.94 0.43 -7.00
CA VAL A 6 3.10 0.16 -6.14
C VAL A 6 4.23 1.08 -6.58
N ARG A 7 4.77 1.86 -5.66
CA ARG A 7 5.79 2.86 -5.93
C ARG A 7 6.92 2.80 -4.91
N ASN A 8 8.10 3.23 -5.34
CA ASN A 8 9.18 3.55 -4.41
C ASN A 8 8.97 4.95 -3.85
N THR A 9 9.46 5.18 -2.63
CA THR A 9 9.54 6.52 -2.06
C THR A 9 10.94 7.08 -2.27
N SER A 10 11.10 8.38 -2.03
CA SER A 10 12.42 9.04 -2.10
C SER A 10 13.43 8.46 -1.11
N GLU A 11 12.96 7.76 -0.09
CA GLU A 11 13.81 7.10 0.91
C GLU A 11 14.08 5.62 0.59
N GLY A 12 13.62 5.15 -0.55
CA GLY A 12 13.82 3.77 -0.98
C GLY A 12 12.85 2.75 -0.42
N ALA A 13 11.81 3.20 0.28
CA ALA A 13 10.75 2.31 0.77
C ALA A 13 9.77 1.96 -0.35
N LEU A 14 9.13 0.81 -0.23
CA LEU A 14 8.09 0.39 -1.16
C LEU A 14 6.73 0.65 -0.52
N VAL A 15 5.83 1.27 -1.26
CA VAL A 15 4.48 1.59 -0.76
C VAL A 15 3.43 1.26 -1.81
N ILE A 16 2.20 1.03 -1.35
CA ILE A 16 1.04 0.93 -2.22
C ILE A 16 0.18 2.17 -2.02
N ASP A 17 -0.20 2.82 -3.13
CA ASP A 17 -1.07 3.99 -3.15
C ASP A 17 -2.52 3.52 -3.05
N CYS A 18 -3.18 3.86 -1.95
CA CYS A 18 -4.54 3.41 -1.67
C CYS A 18 -5.59 4.49 -1.90
N GLN A 19 -5.18 5.68 -2.30
CA GLN A 19 -6.11 6.80 -2.42
C GLN A 19 -7.05 6.65 -3.62
N SER A 20 -8.32 6.95 -3.40
CA SER A 20 -9.32 6.93 -4.46
C SER A 20 -8.90 7.78 -5.67
N ASN A 21 -9.14 7.27 -6.88
CA ASN A 21 -8.91 8.02 -8.12
C ASN A 21 -9.73 9.30 -8.21
N LEU A 22 -10.82 9.40 -7.46
CA LEU A 22 -11.64 10.62 -7.39
C LEU A 22 -10.89 11.77 -6.72
N LEU A 23 -9.85 11.46 -5.94
CA LEU A 23 -9.06 12.45 -5.19
C LEU A 23 -7.66 12.61 -5.77
N ARG A 24 -7.44 12.21 -7.01
CA ARG A 24 -6.10 12.26 -7.64
C ARG A 24 -5.55 13.67 -7.82
N HIS A 25 -6.39 14.68 -7.69
CA HIS A 25 -5.98 16.09 -7.80
C HIS A 25 -5.30 16.64 -6.54
N LEU A 26 -5.35 15.88 -5.43
CA LEU A 26 -4.69 16.33 -4.20
C LEU A 26 -3.17 16.18 -4.30
N ASN A 27 -2.46 17.02 -3.57
CA ASN A 27 -0.99 16.98 -3.50
C ASN A 27 -0.46 15.85 -2.62
N THR A 28 -1.35 15.12 -1.98
CA THR A 28 -1.01 14.06 -1.05
C THR A 28 -1.66 12.76 -1.47
N ARG A 29 -1.03 11.64 -1.05
CA ARG A 29 -1.53 10.30 -1.31
C ARG A 29 -1.59 9.52 -0.01
N LEU A 30 -2.67 8.77 0.18
CA LEU A 30 -2.74 7.79 1.26
C LEU A 30 -1.98 6.54 0.80
N VAL A 31 -0.94 6.18 1.51
CA VAL A 31 -0.10 5.04 1.16
C VAL A 31 0.03 4.08 2.34
N VAL A 32 0.30 2.82 2.02
CA VAL A 32 0.59 1.78 3.00
C VAL A 32 1.93 1.15 2.65
N PRO A 33 2.87 1.05 3.60
CA PRO A 33 4.15 0.43 3.32
C PRO A 33 4.02 -1.07 3.06
N LEU A 34 4.83 -1.54 2.12
CA LEU A 34 5.03 -2.94 1.82
C LEU A 34 6.38 -3.33 2.39
N LEU A 35 6.38 -4.18 3.40
CA LEU A 35 7.58 -4.56 4.15
C LEU A 35 7.97 -6.00 3.84
N PRO A 36 9.29 -6.32 3.79
CA PRO A 36 9.72 -7.69 3.48
C PRO A 36 9.10 -8.70 4.44
N ALA A 37 8.52 -9.76 3.88
CA ALA A 37 7.79 -10.76 4.65
C ALA A 37 8.71 -11.61 5.54
N ASP A 38 10.01 -11.66 5.24
CA ASP A 38 10.99 -12.37 6.07
C ASP A 38 11.44 -11.57 7.30
N GLU A 39 11.12 -10.27 7.36
CA GLU A 39 11.51 -9.40 8.46
C GLU A 39 10.33 -8.90 9.30
N PHE A 40 9.12 -8.95 8.75
CA PHE A 40 7.92 -8.41 9.40
C PHE A 40 6.83 -9.45 9.45
N GLU A 41 6.32 -9.72 10.64
CA GLU A 41 5.29 -10.71 10.86
C GLU A 41 3.89 -10.16 10.55
N VAL A 42 3.02 -11.03 10.04
CA VAL A 42 1.61 -10.75 9.90
C VAL A 42 0.99 -10.70 11.30
N VAL A 43 0.44 -9.54 11.65
CA VAL A 43 -0.24 -9.34 12.93
C VAL A 43 -1.66 -9.89 12.88
N ALA A 44 -2.35 -9.65 11.77
CA ALA A 44 -3.69 -10.17 11.53
C ALA A 44 -3.87 -10.36 10.03
N ARG A 45 -4.39 -11.50 9.61
CA ARG A 45 -4.48 -11.89 8.20
C ARG A 45 -5.16 -10.88 7.31
N ARG A 46 -6.33 -10.40 7.73
CA ARG A 46 -7.11 -9.47 6.92
C ARG A 46 -6.50 -8.08 6.91
N LEU A 47 -5.77 -7.73 7.97
CA LEU A 47 -5.09 -6.44 8.09
C LEU A 47 -3.81 -6.40 7.25
N ASN A 48 -3.11 -7.52 7.14
CA ASN A 48 -1.78 -7.59 6.53
C ASN A 48 -1.74 -8.60 5.37
N PRO A 49 -2.33 -8.26 4.21
CA PRO A 49 -2.22 -9.12 3.03
C PRO A 49 -0.78 -9.27 2.57
N LEU A 50 -0.49 -10.41 1.94
CA LEU A 50 0.81 -10.70 1.35
C LEU A 50 0.75 -10.50 -0.16
N PHE A 51 1.77 -9.88 -0.72
CA PHE A 51 1.91 -9.70 -2.16
C PHE A 51 3.31 -10.05 -2.60
N THR A 52 3.42 -10.69 -3.76
CA THR A 52 4.71 -10.97 -4.40
C THR A 52 4.97 -9.90 -5.44
N ILE A 53 6.07 -9.18 -5.30
CA ILE A 53 6.45 -8.10 -6.21
C ILE A 53 7.87 -8.35 -6.66
N GLU A 54 8.04 -8.55 -7.97
CA GLU A 54 9.33 -8.86 -8.58
C GLU A 54 10.04 -10.04 -7.89
N GLY A 55 9.27 -11.08 -7.55
CA GLY A 55 9.81 -12.31 -6.97
C GLY A 55 10.06 -12.26 -5.46
N THR A 56 9.77 -11.15 -4.82
CA THR A 56 9.93 -10.99 -3.36
C THR A 56 8.57 -10.83 -2.69
N ASP A 57 8.37 -11.51 -1.58
CA ASP A 57 7.14 -11.43 -0.81
C ASP A 57 7.17 -10.26 0.16
N TYR A 58 6.10 -9.47 0.13
CA TYR A 58 5.91 -8.31 1.00
C TYR A 58 4.64 -8.45 1.80
N VAL A 59 4.66 -7.91 3.01
CA VAL A 59 3.48 -7.75 3.87
C VAL A 59 2.97 -6.32 3.71
N MET A 60 1.69 -6.16 3.39
CA MET A 60 1.04 -4.85 3.40
C MET A 60 0.79 -4.46 4.86
N TYR A 61 1.59 -3.54 5.38
CA TYR A 61 1.53 -3.16 6.80
C TYR A 61 0.54 -2.03 7.00
N THR A 62 -0.74 -2.38 6.89
CA THR A 62 -1.87 -1.44 6.85
C THR A 62 -1.92 -0.53 8.07
N GLN A 63 -1.52 -1.03 9.23
CA GLN A 63 -1.46 -0.24 10.46
C GLN A 63 -0.42 0.89 10.42
N PHE A 64 0.47 0.88 9.41
CA PHE A 64 1.44 1.96 9.18
C PHE A 64 0.98 2.90 8.05
N ALA A 65 -0.30 2.87 7.69
CA ALA A 65 -0.84 3.77 6.69
C ALA A 65 -0.46 5.21 7.01
N ALA A 66 -0.07 5.94 5.99
CA ALA A 66 0.41 7.32 6.16
C ALA A 66 0.07 8.15 4.94
N THR A 67 0.16 9.46 5.09
CA THR A 67 0.02 10.40 4.01
C THR A 67 1.39 10.88 3.57
N LEU A 68 1.68 10.76 2.27
CA LEU A 68 2.90 11.29 1.68
C LEU A 68 2.57 12.35 0.64
N ALA A 69 3.46 13.32 0.50
CA ALA A 69 3.37 14.26 -0.60
C ALA A 69 3.66 13.53 -1.91
N VAL A 70 2.98 13.93 -2.99
CA VAL A 70 3.19 13.37 -4.33
C VAL A 70 4.67 13.43 -4.71
N SER A 71 5.36 14.50 -4.34
CA SER A 71 6.79 14.69 -4.65
C SER A 71 7.71 13.65 -3.99
N GLN A 72 7.22 12.93 -2.98
CA GLN A 72 8.00 11.89 -2.29
C GLN A 72 7.84 10.51 -2.94
N LEU A 73 6.97 10.38 -3.94
CA LEU A 73 6.68 9.12 -4.61
C LEU A 73 7.45 9.03 -5.92
N GLY A 74 8.04 7.87 -6.15
CA GLY A 74 8.79 7.57 -7.35
C GLY A 74 7.93 6.91 -8.43
N GLU A 75 8.60 6.18 -9.32
CA GLU A 75 7.96 5.51 -10.44
C GLU A 75 7.02 4.40 -10.00
N VAL A 76 6.01 4.14 -10.83
CA VAL A 76 5.12 3.00 -10.67
C VAL A 76 5.86 1.73 -11.06
N MET A 77 5.93 0.77 -10.15
CA MET A 77 6.52 -0.53 -10.43
C MET A 77 5.49 -1.51 -10.98
N MET A 78 4.27 -1.48 -10.46
CA MET A 78 3.15 -2.28 -10.91
C MET A 78 1.87 -1.72 -10.30
N ASN A 79 0.73 -2.27 -10.70
CA ASN A 79 -0.57 -1.90 -10.12
C ASN A 79 -1.26 -3.16 -9.61
N LEU A 80 -1.84 -3.08 -8.42
CA LEU A 80 -2.48 -4.20 -7.74
C LEU A 80 -4.03 -4.11 -7.76
N ASP A 81 -4.62 -3.50 -8.78
CA ASP A 81 -6.08 -3.35 -8.84
C ASP A 81 -6.82 -4.70 -8.93
N ASP A 82 -6.17 -5.75 -9.42
CA ASP A 82 -6.72 -7.11 -9.38
C ASP A 82 -6.97 -7.61 -7.95
N HIS A 83 -6.31 -6.99 -6.98
CA HIS A 83 -6.43 -7.32 -5.56
C HIS A 83 -7.17 -6.25 -4.76
N SER A 84 -7.95 -5.42 -5.43
CA SER A 84 -8.60 -4.25 -4.81
C SER A 84 -9.47 -4.62 -3.62
N LEU A 85 -10.22 -5.72 -3.68
CA LEU A 85 -11.09 -6.15 -2.58
C LEU A 85 -10.29 -6.51 -1.33
N ILE A 86 -9.15 -7.17 -1.51
CA ILE A 86 -8.27 -7.54 -0.39
C ILE A 86 -7.66 -6.29 0.23
N ILE A 87 -7.21 -5.35 -0.59
CA ILE A 87 -6.59 -4.11 -0.13
C ILE A 87 -7.58 -3.23 0.61
N VAL A 88 -8.75 -3.00 0.02
CA VAL A 88 -9.81 -2.20 0.66
C VAL A 88 -10.29 -2.90 1.93
N GLY A 89 -10.40 -4.23 1.90
CA GLY A 89 -10.75 -5.02 3.08
C GLY A 89 -9.77 -4.82 4.24
N ALA A 90 -8.46 -4.73 3.95
CA ALA A 90 -7.45 -4.46 4.97
C ALA A 90 -7.63 -3.07 5.59
N LEU A 91 -7.92 -2.06 4.77
CA LEU A 91 -8.20 -0.71 5.26
C LEU A 91 -9.48 -0.67 6.10
N ASP A 92 -10.50 -1.42 5.70
CA ASP A 92 -11.74 -1.53 6.47
C ASP A 92 -11.48 -2.13 7.86
N VAL A 93 -10.65 -3.14 7.95
CA VAL A 93 -10.26 -3.72 9.25
C VAL A 93 -9.59 -2.68 10.13
N LEU A 94 -8.69 -1.89 9.55
CA LEU A 94 -7.99 -0.85 10.29
C LEU A 94 -8.95 0.21 10.83
N VAL A 95 -9.94 0.61 10.04
CA VAL A 95 -10.84 1.72 10.36
C VAL A 95 -12.04 1.27 11.17
N THR A 96 -12.63 0.12 10.84
CA THR A 96 -13.90 -0.33 11.45
C THR A 96 -13.74 -1.57 12.32
N GLY A 97 -12.62 -2.28 12.21
CA GLY A 97 -12.40 -3.53 12.95
C GLY A 97 -13.15 -4.73 12.38
N VAL A 98 -13.66 -4.62 11.17
CA VAL A 98 -14.52 -5.67 10.59
C VAL A 98 -13.90 -6.25 9.33
#